data_7b4dde8e04aceb4f380a5958ad778c0f
#
_entry.id   7b4dde8e04aceb4f380a5958ad778c0f
#
_cell.length_a   1.000
_cell.length_b   1.000
_cell.length_c   1.000
_cell.angle_alpha   90.00
_cell.angle_beta   90.00
_cell.angle_gamma   90.00
#
_symmetry.space_group_name_H-M   'P 1'
#
loop_
_entity.id
_entity.type
_entity.pdbx_description
1 polymer ?
#
loop_
_entity_poly.entity_id
_entity_poly.type
_entity_poly.pdbx_seq_one_letter_code
_entity_poly.pdbx_strand_id
1 'polypeptide(L)'
;MLSEGSSLSSREAVTALGIAGHQIGVCDPSPLCLGRFSRFVTHFYRCPPIGKDPRTYLDVVLDLLSSGHWDVLFPTHEQAFLFSRERARIPPGIGLAVADFQSFLQIQGKAALVRTLERLSIPQPASRVIRTREELLRERRFPFYLKADYATASTAVWRIHNAEELKSKCAELASGGLLQGDQEFVVQESAKGILERVQSVFDRGRLVAVHGYRQVAEGLNGGDIAKLSVTRPNVRDYVSRLGNELQWHGALSLDYILQEENQVPIFIDANPRLVEPMNAVFSGVNLADILVRVSTGEAVTTAEPSGREVQTHMLLMALLSKAASRARRLDVIVELMRAMAGTGLYADGREELLPVRIDFESLFPLAYVVTRLLLNPKSATALSVGTINSYALSPGAAREIADLGSTDLGRTT
;
A
#
# COMPACT_ATOMS: atom_id res chain seq x y z
N MET A 1 -17.05 -2.00 6.53
CA MET A 1 -17.06 -1.29 5.23
C MET A 1 -15.64 -0.96 4.80
N LEU A 2 -15.21 -1.39 3.60
CA LEU A 2 -13.93 -0.99 3.03
C LEU A 2 -14.01 0.42 2.41
N SER A 3 -12.96 1.20 2.61
CA SER A 3 -12.88 2.61 2.22
C SER A 3 -12.63 2.85 0.72
N GLU A 4 -12.20 1.84 -0.01
CA GLU A 4 -12.10 1.82 -1.47
C GLU A 4 -12.06 0.36 -1.97
N GLY A 5 -12.22 0.14 -3.28
CA GLY A 5 -12.27 -1.18 -3.88
C GLY A 5 -11.37 -1.36 -5.11
N SER A 6 -10.63 -0.33 -5.49
CA SER A 6 -9.83 -0.34 -6.71
C SER A 6 -8.44 -0.93 -6.54
N SER A 7 -7.82 -0.80 -5.35
CA SER A 7 -6.45 -1.27 -5.11
C SER A 7 -6.34 -2.79 -5.03
N LEU A 8 -5.13 -3.30 -5.26
CA LEU A 8 -4.79 -4.72 -5.03
C LEU A 8 -5.03 -5.09 -3.56
N SER A 9 -4.63 -4.21 -2.64
CA SER A 9 -4.82 -4.41 -1.20
C SER A 9 -6.28 -4.57 -0.82
N SER A 10 -7.18 -3.76 -1.40
CA SER A 10 -8.63 -3.89 -1.18
C SER A 10 -9.16 -5.21 -1.70
N ARG A 11 -8.77 -5.59 -2.92
CA ARG A 11 -9.24 -6.84 -3.51
C ARG A 11 -8.82 -8.04 -2.68
N GLU A 12 -7.59 -8.06 -2.19
CA GLU A 12 -7.11 -9.13 -1.31
C GLU A 12 -7.77 -9.08 0.08
N ALA A 13 -7.95 -7.87 0.64
CA ALA A 13 -8.66 -7.71 1.92
C ALA A 13 -10.11 -8.23 1.84
N VAL A 14 -10.81 -8.01 0.72
CA VAL A 14 -12.14 -8.59 0.48
C VAL A 14 -12.10 -10.11 0.60
N THR A 15 -11.14 -10.75 -0.04
CA THR A 15 -11.01 -12.22 0.03
C THR A 15 -10.65 -12.68 1.45
N ALA A 16 -9.69 -12.03 2.10
CA ALA A 16 -9.23 -12.37 3.44
C ALA A 16 -10.34 -12.25 4.50
N LEU A 17 -11.13 -11.18 4.44
CA LEU A 17 -12.28 -10.96 5.31
C LEU A 17 -13.44 -11.90 4.99
N GLY A 18 -13.70 -12.14 3.70
CA GLY A 18 -14.75 -13.07 3.27
C GLY A 18 -14.51 -14.50 3.73
N ILE A 19 -13.26 -14.98 3.69
CA ILE A 19 -12.87 -16.30 4.23
C ILE A 19 -13.10 -16.36 5.76
N ALA A 20 -12.90 -15.24 6.46
CA ALA A 20 -13.15 -15.12 7.89
C ALA A 20 -14.65 -15.02 8.26
N GLY A 21 -15.54 -14.91 7.26
CA GLY A 21 -17.00 -14.88 7.48
C GLY A 21 -17.60 -13.48 7.64
N HIS A 22 -16.82 -12.41 7.40
CA HIS A 22 -17.33 -11.04 7.49
C HIS A 22 -18.23 -10.68 6.30
N GLN A 23 -19.26 -9.89 6.55
CA GLN A 23 -20.06 -9.22 5.52
C GLN A 23 -19.37 -7.93 5.08
N ILE A 24 -19.22 -7.74 3.78
CA ILE A 24 -18.37 -6.71 3.23
C ILE A 24 -19.16 -5.72 2.37
N GLY A 25 -19.06 -4.45 2.71
CA GLY A 25 -19.41 -3.35 1.82
C GLY A 25 -18.16 -2.66 1.28
N VAL A 26 -18.23 -2.20 0.05
CA VAL A 26 -17.14 -1.48 -0.62
C VAL A 26 -17.62 -0.12 -1.07
N CYS A 27 -16.85 0.93 -0.79
CA CYS A 27 -17.06 2.29 -1.27
C CYS A 27 -15.97 2.64 -2.30
N ASP A 28 -16.33 2.99 -3.54
CA ASP A 28 -15.35 3.28 -4.60
C ASP A 28 -15.89 4.26 -5.63
N PRO A 29 -15.04 5.13 -6.23
CA PRO A 29 -15.45 5.99 -7.33
C PRO A 29 -15.85 5.22 -8.60
N SER A 30 -15.22 4.07 -8.86
CA SER A 30 -15.42 3.25 -10.04
C SER A 30 -16.38 2.09 -9.79
N PRO A 31 -17.48 1.98 -10.53
CA PRO A 31 -18.34 0.81 -10.46
C PRO A 31 -17.68 -0.47 -11.02
N LEU A 32 -16.53 -0.34 -11.66
CA LEU A 32 -15.72 -1.44 -12.18
C LEU A 32 -14.47 -1.71 -11.35
N CYS A 33 -14.43 -1.28 -10.09
CA CYS A 33 -13.32 -1.58 -9.19
C CYS A 33 -13.17 -3.09 -8.94
N LEU A 34 -11.94 -3.53 -8.73
CA LEU A 34 -11.62 -4.97 -8.56
C LEU A 34 -12.34 -5.60 -7.38
N GLY A 35 -12.43 -4.87 -6.27
CA GLY A 35 -13.03 -5.36 -5.03
C GLY A 35 -14.51 -5.66 -5.13
N ARG A 36 -15.23 -4.99 -6.03
CA ARG A 36 -16.67 -5.21 -6.23
C ARG A 36 -17.00 -6.61 -6.75
N PHE A 37 -16.12 -7.15 -7.59
CA PHE A 37 -16.36 -8.46 -8.24
C PHE A 37 -15.88 -9.60 -7.33
N SER A 38 -16.64 -9.82 -6.28
CA SER A 38 -16.40 -10.85 -5.28
C SER A 38 -17.72 -11.31 -4.66
N ARG A 39 -17.91 -12.63 -4.52
CA ARG A 39 -19.05 -13.22 -3.83
C ARG A 39 -19.17 -12.78 -2.36
N PHE A 40 -18.12 -12.22 -1.79
CA PHE A 40 -18.07 -11.76 -0.40
C PHE A 40 -18.57 -10.32 -0.24
N VAL A 41 -18.71 -9.56 -1.34
CA VAL A 41 -19.20 -8.18 -1.30
C VAL A 41 -20.71 -8.16 -1.39
N THR A 42 -21.35 -7.74 -0.31
CA THR A 42 -22.81 -7.66 -0.22
C THR A 42 -23.37 -6.29 -0.66
N HIS A 43 -22.56 -5.22 -0.51
CA HIS A 43 -22.97 -3.87 -0.83
C HIS A 43 -21.84 -3.11 -1.55
N PHE A 44 -22.23 -2.33 -2.55
CA PHE A 44 -21.34 -1.41 -3.24
C PHE A 44 -21.93 0.00 -3.21
N TYR A 45 -21.10 0.95 -2.81
CA TYR A 45 -21.46 2.36 -2.74
C TYR A 45 -20.53 3.20 -3.60
N ARG A 46 -21.09 4.21 -4.25
CA ARG A 46 -20.32 5.16 -5.02
C ARG A 46 -19.88 6.33 -4.16
N CYS A 47 -18.61 6.71 -4.27
CA CYS A 47 -18.05 7.89 -3.59
C CYS A 47 -17.17 8.70 -4.56
N PRO A 48 -16.87 9.98 -4.26
CA PRO A 48 -15.89 10.74 -5.02
C PRO A 48 -14.47 10.20 -4.78
N PRO A 49 -13.51 10.42 -5.73
CA PRO A 49 -12.12 10.10 -5.52
C PRO A 49 -11.52 10.98 -4.40
N ILE A 50 -10.94 10.37 -3.39
CA ILE A 50 -10.33 11.06 -2.25
C ILE A 50 -9.24 12.08 -2.68
N GLY A 51 -8.47 11.77 -3.72
CA GLY A 51 -7.41 12.64 -4.22
C GLY A 51 -7.90 13.94 -4.89
N LYS A 52 -9.22 14.05 -5.16
CA LYS A 52 -9.85 15.24 -5.75
C LYS A 52 -10.62 16.07 -4.75
N ASP A 53 -11.35 15.40 -3.86
CA ASP A 53 -12.23 16.05 -2.88
C ASP A 53 -12.31 15.20 -1.61
N PRO A 54 -11.34 15.35 -0.70
CA PRO A 54 -11.30 14.58 0.55
C PRO A 54 -12.49 14.85 1.46
N ARG A 55 -13.06 16.08 1.43
CA ARG A 55 -14.18 16.47 2.31
C ARG A 55 -15.45 15.79 1.88
N THR A 56 -15.82 15.91 0.61
CA THR A 56 -17.02 15.24 0.09
C THR A 56 -16.89 13.72 0.19
N TYR A 57 -15.69 13.17 -0.02
CA TYR A 57 -15.44 11.75 0.20
C TYR A 57 -15.72 11.36 1.66
N LEU A 58 -15.21 12.12 2.63
CA LEU A 58 -15.44 11.88 4.06
C LEU A 58 -16.92 11.94 4.40
N ASP A 59 -17.63 12.98 3.95
CA ASP A 59 -19.05 13.16 4.24
C ASP A 59 -19.88 11.97 3.73
N VAL A 60 -19.63 11.48 2.51
CA VAL A 60 -20.29 10.28 1.97
C VAL A 60 -19.98 9.05 2.84
N VAL A 61 -18.75 8.87 3.28
CA VAL A 61 -18.37 7.73 4.15
C VAL A 61 -19.10 7.83 5.51
N LEU A 62 -19.14 9.02 6.12
CA LEU A 62 -19.83 9.24 7.40
C LEU A 62 -21.33 8.97 7.30
N ASP A 63 -21.97 9.40 6.21
CA ASP A 63 -23.40 9.12 5.96
C ASP A 63 -23.66 7.62 5.84
N LEU A 64 -22.80 6.89 5.11
CA LEU A 64 -22.88 5.44 4.99
C LEU A 64 -22.71 4.72 6.33
N LEU A 65 -21.77 5.17 7.16
CA LEU A 65 -21.55 4.60 8.49
C LEU A 65 -22.72 4.90 9.43
N SER A 66 -23.34 6.06 9.30
CA SER A 66 -24.51 6.47 10.12
C SER A 66 -25.79 5.68 9.79
N SER A 67 -25.79 4.92 8.69
CA SER A 67 -26.93 4.05 8.32
C SER A 67 -27.17 2.88 9.30
N GLY A 68 -26.20 2.61 10.20
CA GLY A 68 -26.31 1.58 11.24
C GLY A 68 -26.05 0.14 10.79
N HIS A 69 -25.50 -0.06 9.59
CA HIS A 69 -25.26 -1.39 9.03
C HIS A 69 -23.81 -1.88 9.18
N TRP A 70 -22.93 -1.07 9.78
CA TRP A 70 -21.50 -1.35 9.81
C TRP A 70 -20.94 -1.34 11.23
N ASP A 71 -20.12 -2.33 11.53
CA ASP A 71 -19.39 -2.44 12.79
C ASP A 71 -18.00 -1.83 12.69
N VAL A 72 -17.40 -1.85 11.49
CA VAL A 72 -16.01 -1.43 11.26
C VAL A 72 -15.87 -0.62 9.97
N LEU A 73 -15.17 0.50 10.05
CA LEU A 73 -14.55 1.18 8.92
C LEU A 73 -13.15 0.63 8.70
N PHE A 74 -12.91 0.02 7.54
CA PHE A 74 -11.66 -0.64 7.21
C PHE A 74 -10.91 0.14 6.12
N PRO A 75 -9.93 1.00 6.46
CA PRO A 75 -9.15 1.71 5.47
C PRO A 75 -8.15 0.78 4.80
N THR A 76 -8.21 0.75 3.48
CA THR A 76 -7.38 -0.16 2.66
C THR A 76 -6.21 0.54 1.99
N HIS A 77 -6.23 1.89 1.94
CA HIS A 77 -5.18 2.68 1.31
C HIS A 77 -4.98 4.05 1.99
N GLU A 78 -4.68 5.09 1.25
CA GLU A 78 -4.38 6.45 1.75
C GLU A 78 -5.55 7.10 2.51
N GLN A 79 -6.76 6.52 2.45
CA GLN A 79 -7.91 6.94 3.26
C GLN A 79 -7.63 6.86 4.77
N ALA A 80 -6.69 5.99 5.18
CA ALA A 80 -6.25 5.90 6.58
C ALA A 80 -5.74 7.24 7.11
N PHE A 81 -5.08 8.06 6.27
CA PHE A 81 -4.60 9.39 6.64
C PHE A 81 -5.75 10.35 6.99
N LEU A 82 -6.78 10.38 6.14
CA LEU A 82 -7.98 11.18 6.37
C LEU A 82 -8.74 10.72 7.63
N PHE A 83 -8.93 9.42 7.80
CA PHE A 83 -9.67 8.89 8.96
C PHE A 83 -8.87 9.03 10.26
N SER A 84 -7.55 9.01 10.20
CA SER A 84 -6.70 9.34 11.36
C SER A 84 -6.92 10.79 11.78
N ARG A 85 -6.95 11.74 10.84
CA ARG A 85 -7.18 13.16 11.07
C ARG A 85 -8.59 13.45 11.63
N GLU A 86 -9.58 12.87 11.00
CA GLU A 86 -11.01 13.13 11.25
C GLU A 86 -11.66 12.06 12.16
N ARG A 87 -10.83 11.35 12.96
CA ARG A 87 -11.29 10.27 13.86
C ARG A 87 -12.48 10.67 14.73
N ALA A 88 -12.50 11.89 15.24
CA ALA A 88 -13.57 12.40 16.11
C ALA A 88 -14.95 12.48 15.41
N ARG A 89 -14.98 12.48 14.08
CA ARG A 89 -16.20 12.50 13.28
C ARG A 89 -16.77 11.11 12.99
N ILE A 90 -15.99 10.05 13.22
CA ILE A 90 -16.47 8.68 13.00
C ILE A 90 -17.57 8.37 14.03
N PRO A 91 -18.74 7.86 13.59
CA PRO A 91 -19.86 7.60 14.48
C PRO A 91 -19.48 6.69 15.65
N PRO A 92 -20.00 6.97 16.87
CA PRO A 92 -19.80 6.08 18.01
C PRO A 92 -20.25 4.64 17.70
N GLY A 93 -19.47 3.65 18.14
CA GLY A 93 -19.73 2.24 17.90
C GLY A 93 -19.10 1.69 16.63
N ILE A 94 -18.62 2.53 15.72
CA ILE A 94 -17.86 2.08 14.55
C ILE A 94 -16.40 1.87 14.94
N GLY A 95 -15.92 0.62 14.80
CA GLY A 95 -14.52 0.26 15.03
C GLY A 95 -13.61 0.84 13.94
N LEU A 96 -12.47 1.41 14.35
CA LEU A 96 -11.46 1.94 13.45
C LEU A 96 -10.06 1.77 14.06
N ALA A 97 -9.29 0.82 13.55
CA ALA A 97 -7.90 0.64 13.92
C ALA A 97 -6.97 1.41 12.97
N VAL A 98 -6.69 2.65 13.32
CA VAL A 98 -5.74 3.55 12.65
C VAL A 98 -4.97 4.27 13.74
N ALA A 99 -3.68 4.57 13.56
CA ALA A 99 -2.89 5.32 14.53
C ALA A 99 -3.47 6.74 14.73
N ASP A 100 -3.16 7.35 15.86
CA ASP A 100 -3.47 8.77 16.05
C ASP A 100 -2.71 9.64 15.02
N PHE A 101 -3.23 10.83 14.76
CA PHE A 101 -2.73 11.63 13.65
C PHE A 101 -1.26 12.07 13.83
N GLN A 102 -0.81 12.32 15.07
CA GLN A 102 0.58 12.72 15.32
C GLN A 102 1.54 11.56 15.06
N SER A 103 1.17 10.35 15.47
CA SER A 103 1.94 9.14 15.16
C SER A 103 1.92 8.83 13.66
N PHE A 104 0.77 9.04 13.01
CA PHE A 104 0.62 8.83 11.59
C PHE A 104 1.53 9.76 10.77
N LEU A 105 1.63 11.04 11.13
CA LEU A 105 2.50 12.02 10.49
C LEU A 105 3.99 11.63 10.55
N GLN A 106 4.43 10.88 11.57
CA GLN A 106 5.81 10.43 11.68
C GLN A 106 6.19 9.32 10.69
N ILE A 107 5.19 8.70 10.04
CA ILE A 107 5.39 7.57 9.12
C ILE A 107 4.94 7.89 7.69
N GLN A 108 3.91 8.71 7.52
CA GLN A 108 3.28 8.95 6.21
C GLN A 108 4.22 9.64 5.22
N GLY A 109 4.96 10.66 5.66
CA GLY A 109 5.91 11.38 4.81
C GLY A 109 7.26 10.66 4.75
N LYS A 110 7.88 10.65 3.57
CA LYS A 110 9.21 10.04 3.38
C LYS A 110 10.29 10.72 4.23
N ALA A 111 10.23 12.05 4.35
CA ALA A 111 11.15 12.82 5.19
C ALA A 111 10.91 12.58 6.68
N ALA A 112 9.64 12.48 7.09
CA ALA A 112 9.27 12.17 8.47
C ALA A 112 9.71 10.74 8.84
N LEU A 113 9.53 9.77 7.96
CA LEU A 113 10.00 8.40 8.14
C LEU A 113 11.52 8.36 8.36
N VAL A 114 12.31 9.03 7.50
CA VAL A 114 13.77 9.09 7.62
C VAL A 114 14.18 9.59 9.01
N ARG A 115 13.59 10.71 9.48
CA ARG A 115 13.87 11.27 10.81
C ARG A 115 13.45 10.32 11.94
N THR A 116 12.33 9.63 11.79
CA THR A 116 11.82 8.67 12.77
C THR A 116 12.72 7.45 12.89
N LEU A 117 13.14 6.87 11.77
CA LEU A 117 14.06 5.73 11.75
C LEU A 117 15.44 6.12 12.35
N GLU A 118 15.94 7.32 12.03
CA GLU A 118 17.19 7.84 12.58
C GLU A 118 17.11 8.01 14.10
N ARG A 119 16.07 8.69 14.60
CA ARG A 119 15.81 8.88 16.05
C ARG A 119 15.73 7.56 16.80
N LEU A 120 15.13 6.54 16.20
CA LEU A 120 14.99 5.22 16.81
C LEU A 120 16.18 4.29 16.51
N SER A 121 17.22 4.76 15.82
CA SER A 121 18.36 3.94 15.42
C SER A 121 17.95 2.65 14.71
N ILE A 122 16.92 2.75 13.84
CA ILE A 122 16.48 1.67 12.97
C ILE A 122 17.28 1.77 11.66
N PRO A 123 17.90 0.67 11.19
CA PRO A 123 18.75 0.71 10.02
C PRO A 123 18.01 1.21 8.77
N GLN A 124 18.60 2.20 8.10
CA GLN A 124 18.11 2.76 6.84
C GLN A 124 19.29 3.16 5.96
N PRO A 125 19.11 3.33 4.65
CA PRO A 125 20.20 3.86 3.81
C PRO A 125 20.55 5.28 4.24
N ALA A 126 21.80 5.69 4.00
CA ALA A 126 22.16 7.09 4.19
C ALA A 126 21.20 7.99 3.41
N SER A 127 20.54 8.87 4.13
CA SER A 127 19.44 9.68 3.60
C SER A 127 19.60 11.14 3.97
N ARG A 128 19.19 12.04 3.08
CA ARG A 128 19.20 13.47 3.32
C ARG A 128 17.90 14.09 2.85
N VAL A 129 17.31 14.89 3.71
CA VAL A 129 16.12 15.69 3.39
C VAL A 129 16.57 16.99 2.74
N ILE A 130 15.97 17.34 1.63
CA ILE A 130 16.22 18.57 0.86
C ILE A 130 14.92 19.27 0.51
N ARG A 131 14.96 20.58 0.25
CA ARG A 131 13.78 21.38 -0.12
C ARG A 131 13.98 22.21 -1.40
N THR A 132 15.24 22.46 -1.76
CA THR A 132 15.56 23.38 -2.86
C THR A 132 16.31 22.70 -3.98
N ARG A 133 16.23 23.31 -5.15
CA ARG A 133 16.97 22.89 -6.34
C ARG A 133 18.49 22.94 -6.10
N GLU A 134 18.95 23.97 -5.40
CA GLU A 134 20.38 24.17 -5.10
C GLU A 134 20.92 23.07 -4.22
N GLU A 135 20.14 22.64 -3.22
CA GLU A 135 20.49 21.51 -2.34
C GLU A 135 20.59 20.22 -3.13
N LEU A 136 19.62 19.95 -4.03
CA LEU A 136 19.62 18.75 -4.86
C LEU A 136 20.80 18.74 -5.83
N LEU A 137 21.12 19.87 -6.47
CA LEU A 137 22.25 19.96 -7.41
C LEU A 137 23.63 19.85 -6.75
N ARG A 138 23.73 19.85 -5.43
CA ARG A 138 25.00 19.57 -4.69
C ARG A 138 25.30 18.07 -4.61
N GLU A 139 24.34 17.20 -4.94
CA GLU A 139 24.57 15.77 -4.90
C GLU A 139 25.64 15.33 -5.92
N ARG A 140 26.55 14.45 -5.49
CA ARG A 140 27.68 13.95 -6.28
C ARG A 140 27.83 12.43 -6.23
N ARG A 141 27.14 11.77 -5.31
CA ARG A 141 27.19 10.30 -5.17
C ARG A 141 26.05 9.70 -5.97
N PHE A 142 26.39 8.83 -6.91
CA PHE A 142 25.43 8.16 -7.78
C PHE A 142 25.66 6.64 -7.76
N PRO A 143 24.65 5.79 -8.00
CA PRO A 143 23.24 6.15 -8.11
C PRO A 143 22.59 6.44 -6.74
N PHE A 144 21.51 7.22 -6.74
CA PHE A 144 20.65 7.44 -5.57
C PHE A 144 19.16 7.46 -5.95
N TYR A 145 18.29 7.37 -4.96
CA TYR A 145 16.86 7.56 -5.12
C TYR A 145 16.47 8.96 -4.66
N LEU A 146 15.77 9.69 -5.53
CA LEU A 146 15.07 10.92 -5.18
C LEU A 146 13.60 10.57 -4.93
N LYS A 147 13.08 10.90 -3.75
CA LYS A 147 11.71 10.58 -3.35
C LYS A 147 11.00 11.88 -2.95
N ALA A 148 9.82 12.16 -3.53
CA ALA A 148 8.97 13.22 -3.02
C ALA A 148 8.27 12.76 -1.73
N ASP A 149 8.02 13.69 -0.81
CA ASP A 149 7.56 13.40 0.54
C ASP A 149 6.19 12.67 0.55
N TYR A 150 5.21 13.20 -0.16
CA TYR A 150 3.88 12.58 -0.29
C TYR A 150 3.70 12.02 -1.69
N ALA A 151 3.90 10.72 -1.85
CA ALA A 151 3.72 10.04 -3.12
C ALA A 151 3.26 8.58 -2.91
N THR A 152 2.27 8.16 -3.69
CA THR A 152 1.67 6.83 -3.65
C THR A 152 2.17 5.98 -4.81
N ALA A 153 2.30 4.66 -4.59
CA ALA A 153 2.61 3.66 -5.62
C ALA A 153 3.87 3.98 -6.44
N SER A 154 4.93 4.44 -5.79
CA SER A 154 6.22 4.81 -6.41
C SER A 154 6.13 5.87 -7.51
N THR A 155 5.01 6.60 -7.64
CA THR A 155 4.80 7.58 -8.72
C THR A 155 5.72 8.80 -8.65
N ALA A 156 6.34 9.05 -7.50
CA ALA A 156 7.31 10.13 -7.30
C ALA A 156 8.58 9.62 -6.60
N VAL A 157 9.08 8.48 -7.08
CA VAL A 157 10.38 7.92 -6.71
C VAL A 157 11.19 7.73 -7.99
N TRP A 158 12.32 8.40 -8.07
CA TRP A 158 13.19 8.36 -9.25
C TRP A 158 14.57 7.87 -8.87
N ARG A 159 15.10 6.92 -9.61
CA ARG A 159 16.48 6.50 -9.51
C ARG A 159 17.32 7.37 -10.42
N ILE A 160 18.29 8.08 -9.87
CA ILE A 160 19.18 9.01 -10.58
C ILE A 160 20.55 8.36 -10.69
N HIS A 161 21.01 8.13 -11.92
CA HIS A 161 22.23 7.39 -12.18
C HIS A 161 23.46 8.25 -12.36
N ASN A 162 23.28 9.53 -12.76
CA ASN A 162 24.37 10.44 -13.06
C ASN A 162 23.94 11.91 -12.98
N ALA A 163 24.91 12.80 -13.14
CA ALA A 163 24.69 14.25 -13.03
C ALA A 163 23.80 14.84 -14.15
N GLU A 164 23.76 14.21 -15.32
CA GLU A 164 22.91 14.69 -16.43
C GLU A 164 21.44 14.38 -16.16
N GLU A 165 21.14 13.15 -15.73
CA GLU A 165 19.80 12.76 -15.28
C GLU A 165 19.33 13.64 -14.12
N LEU A 166 20.25 13.95 -13.17
CA LEU A 166 19.96 14.85 -12.06
C LEU A 166 19.52 16.24 -12.56
N LYS A 167 20.29 16.83 -13.48
CA LYS A 167 19.96 18.15 -14.06
C LYS A 167 18.62 18.15 -14.80
N SER A 168 18.37 17.10 -15.60
CA SER A 168 17.12 16.91 -16.30
C SER A 168 15.93 16.80 -15.35
N LYS A 169 16.05 15.96 -14.32
CA LYS A 169 14.99 15.78 -13.32
C LYS A 169 14.76 17.06 -12.49
N CYS A 170 15.82 17.78 -12.12
CA CYS A 170 15.68 19.07 -11.47
C CYS A 170 14.91 20.09 -12.32
N ALA A 171 15.17 20.13 -13.64
CA ALA A 171 14.46 21.04 -14.55
C ALA A 171 12.98 20.64 -14.66
N GLU A 172 12.68 19.36 -14.78
CA GLU A 172 11.31 18.83 -14.82
C GLU A 172 10.53 19.17 -13.53
N LEU A 173 11.11 18.90 -12.35
CA LEU A 173 10.47 19.20 -11.07
C LEU A 173 10.26 20.70 -10.86
N ALA A 174 11.25 21.52 -11.22
CA ALA A 174 11.13 22.97 -11.12
C ALA A 174 10.06 23.55 -12.06
N SER A 175 9.95 23.03 -13.29
CA SER A 175 8.88 23.44 -14.22
C SER A 175 7.49 23.04 -13.74
N GLY A 176 7.39 21.97 -12.93
CA GLY A 176 6.17 21.54 -12.24
C GLY A 176 5.88 22.30 -10.94
N GLY A 177 6.63 23.35 -10.61
CA GLY A 177 6.45 24.14 -9.38
C GLY A 177 6.98 23.47 -8.11
N LEU A 178 7.80 22.43 -8.25
CA LEU A 178 8.41 21.71 -7.14
C LEU A 178 9.85 22.24 -6.87
N LEU A 179 10.43 21.86 -5.72
CA LEU A 179 11.77 22.31 -5.29
C LEU A 179 11.88 23.83 -5.03
N GLN A 180 10.78 24.47 -4.64
CA GLN A 180 10.72 25.92 -4.32
C GLN A 180 10.76 26.20 -2.79
N GLY A 181 11.05 25.19 -1.98
CA GLY A 181 11.16 25.31 -0.52
C GLY A 181 9.95 24.81 0.27
N ASP A 182 8.79 24.68 -0.36
CA ASP A 182 7.52 24.35 0.29
C ASP A 182 7.32 22.83 0.47
N GLN A 183 8.11 22.01 -0.24
CA GLN A 183 8.00 20.56 -0.22
C GLN A 183 9.34 19.92 0.07
N GLU A 184 9.31 18.90 0.95
CA GLU A 184 10.48 18.08 1.25
C GLU A 184 10.66 16.97 0.21
N PHE A 185 11.92 16.66 -0.06
CA PHE A 185 12.36 15.51 -0.84
C PHE A 185 13.40 14.74 -0.04
N VAL A 186 13.48 13.44 -0.27
CA VAL A 186 14.52 12.59 0.29
C VAL A 186 15.48 12.18 -0.81
N VAL A 187 16.75 12.46 -0.65
CA VAL A 187 17.86 11.87 -1.38
C VAL A 187 18.34 10.67 -0.56
N GLN A 188 18.23 9.48 -1.09
CA GLN A 188 18.53 8.23 -0.38
C GLN A 188 19.51 7.38 -1.19
N GLU A 189 20.60 6.92 -0.56
CA GLU A 189 21.56 6.01 -1.20
C GLU A 189 20.89 4.68 -1.56
N SER A 190 21.41 4.03 -2.62
CA SER A 190 20.92 2.71 -3.03
C SER A 190 21.42 1.64 -2.09
N ALA A 191 20.54 0.92 -1.42
CA ALA A 191 20.90 -0.27 -0.66
C ALA A 191 21.05 -1.49 -1.59
N LYS A 192 22.02 -2.37 -1.29
CA LYS A 192 22.22 -3.64 -1.99
C LYS A 192 21.65 -4.79 -1.17
N GLY A 193 21.01 -5.75 -1.82
CA GLY A 193 20.44 -6.92 -1.17
C GLY A 193 19.13 -7.34 -1.80
N ILE A 194 18.32 -8.05 -1.04
CA ILE A 194 17.04 -8.62 -1.46
C ILE A 194 15.91 -7.76 -0.93
N LEU A 195 14.98 -7.37 -1.80
CA LEU A 195 13.76 -6.66 -1.38
C LEU A 195 12.82 -7.63 -0.66
N GLU A 196 12.57 -7.32 0.59
CA GLU A 196 11.58 -8.00 1.43
C GLU A 196 10.62 -6.96 2.04
N ARG A 197 9.46 -7.40 2.46
CA ARG A 197 8.45 -6.57 3.11
C ARG A 197 7.94 -7.22 4.38
N VAL A 198 7.56 -6.42 5.34
CA VAL A 198 6.90 -6.87 6.56
C VAL A 198 5.58 -6.14 6.73
N GLN A 199 4.57 -6.92 7.06
CA GLN A 199 3.21 -6.45 7.37
C GLN A 199 2.95 -6.71 8.85
N SER A 200 2.33 -5.77 9.52
CA SER A 200 2.06 -5.87 10.96
C SER A 200 0.72 -5.26 11.32
N VAL A 201 0.16 -5.74 12.42
CA VAL A 201 -1.00 -5.16 13.09
C VAL A 201 -0.65 -4.90 14.55
N PHE A 202 -1.02 -3.70 15.01
CA PHE A 202 -0.75 -3.24 16.37
C PHE A 202 -2.05 -2.91 17.11
N ASP A 203 -2.04 -3.16 18.40
CA ASP A 203 -3.01 -2.65 19.34
C ASP A 203 -2.32 -1.72 20.33
N ARG A 204 -2.40 -0.40 20.09
CA ARG A 204 -1.82 0.68 20.91
C ARG A 204 -0.36 0.40 21.30
N GLY A 205 0.49 0.28 20.33
CA GLY A 205 1.93 0.01 20.48
C GLY A 205 2.31 -1.46 20.61
N ARG A 206 1.37 -2.33 20.99
CA ARG A 206 1.62 -3.78 21.11
C ARG A 206 1.49 -4.46 19.76
N LEU A 207 2.55 -5.09 19.28
CA LEU A 207 2.53 -5.91 18.07
C LEU A 207 1.69 -7.17 18.31
N VAL A 208 0.56 -7.32 17.58
CA VAL A 208 -0.35 -8.44 17.72
C VAL A 208 -0.29 -9.43 16.57
N ALA A 209 0.19 -9.00 15.40
CA ALA A 209 0.43 -9.90 14.28
C ALA A 209 1.54 -9.35 13.39
N VAL A 210 2.32 -10.24 12.79
CA VAL A 210 3.38 -9.90 11.86
C VAL A 210 3.50 -10.98 10.78
N HIS A 211 3.79 -10.55 9.56
CA HIS A 211 4.08 -11.42 8.43
C HIS A 211 5.13 -10.78 7.54
N GLY A 212 6.11 -11.56 7.08
CA GLY A 212 7.13 -11.13 6.14
C GLY A 212 7.08 -11.89 4.83
N TYR A 213 7.43 -11.23 3.74
CA TYR A 213 7.60 -11.88 2.45
C TYR A 213 8.72 -11.25 1.62
N ARG A 214 9.30 -12.07 0.74
CA ARG A 214 10.28 -11.68 -0.27
C ARG A 214 9.60 -11.53 -1.61
N GLN A 215 9.93 -10.49 -2.35
CA GLN A 215 9.57 -10.39 -3.76
C GLN A 215 10.38 -11.42 -4.58
N VAL A 216 9.68 -12.35 -5.23
CA VAL A 216 10.28 -13.39 -6.09
C VAL A 216 10.31 -12.95 -7.55
N ALA A 217 9.28 -12.24 -7.98
CA ALA A 217 9.20 -11.69 -9.32
C ALA A 217 8.57 -10.30 -9.30
N GLU A 218 9.27 -9.37 -9.95
CA GLU A 218 8.87 -7.97 -10.07
C GLU A 218 7.98 -7.77 -11.31
N GLY A 219 6.95 -6.96 -11.15
CA GLY A 219 6.02 -6.57 -12.20
C GLY A 219 6.12 -5.11 -12.59
N LEU A 220 5.02 -4.61 -13.16
CA LEU A 220 4.91 -3.22 -13.58
C LEU A 220 5.07 -2.28 -12.38
N ASN A 221 5.88 -1.23 -12.55
CA ASN A 221 6.14 -0.19 -11.53
C ASN A 221 6.70 -0.72 -10.18
N GLY A 222 7.43 -1.83 -10.19
CA GLY A 222 7.99 -2.41 -8.97
C GLY A 222 7.00 -3.24 -8.13
N GLY A 223 5.77 -3.44 -8.62
CA GLY A 223 4.77 -4.27 -7.95
C GLY A 223 5.15 -5.76 -7.95
N ASP A 224 4.54 -6.53 -7.06
CA ASP A 224 4.81 -7.96 -6.95
C ASP A 224 4.05 -8.75 -8.02
N ILE A 225 4.72 -9.70 -8.69
CA ILE A 225 4.09 -10.77 -9.46
C ILE A 225 4.06 -12.06 -8.65
N ALA A 226 5.12 -12.33 -7.89
CA ALA A 226 5.21 -13.50 -7.03
C ALA A 226 5.95 -13.16 -5.75
N LYS A 227 5.52 -13.80 -4.67
CA LYS A 227 6.00 -13.60 -3.31
C LYS A 227 6.33 -14.95 -2.67
N LEU A 228 7.30 -14.94 -1.75
CA LEU A 228 7.63 -16.06 -0.89
C LEU A 228 7.59 -15.58 0.57
N SER A 229 6.79 -16.23 1.41
CA SER A 229 6.76 -15.89 2.83
C SER A 229 8.12 -16.13 3.49
N VAL A 230 8.53 -15.24 4.39
CA VAL A 230 9.78 -15.32 5.14
C VAL A 230 9.54 -14.97 6.61
N THR A 231 10.36 -15.55 7.49
CA THR A 231 10.37 -15.20 8.92
C THR A 231 11.71 -14.58 9.28
N ARG A 232 11.67 -13.34 9.83
CA ARG A 232 12.84 -12.56 10.18
C ARG A 232 12.71 -12.01 11.60
N PRO A 233 13.29 -12.69 12.62
CA PRO A 233 13.18 -12.25 14.02
C PRO A 233 13.70 -10.81 14.25
N ASN A 234 14.85 -10.46 13.66
CA ASN A 234 15.42 -9.12 13.76
C ASN A 234 14.53 -8.03 13.16
N VAL A 235 13.84 -8.31 12.04
CA VAL A 235 12.86 -7.39 11.43
C VAL A 235 11.68 -7.20 12.37
N ARG A 236 11.16 -8.28 12.95
CA ARG A 236 10.09 -8.23 13.95
C ARG A 236 10.43 -7.35 15.14
N ASP A 237 11.67 -7.44 15.64
CA ASP A 237 12.13 -6.64 16.77
C ASP A 237 12.17 -5.15 16.43
N TYR A 238 12.67 -4.76 15.24
CA TYR A 238 12.63 -3.37 14.78
C TYR A 238 11.20 -2.85 14.61
N VAL A 239 10.32 -3.65 14.00
CA VAL A 239 8.91 -3.31 13.80
C VAL A 239 8.20 -3.15 15.15
N SER A 240 8.41 -4.08 16.09
CA SER A 240 7.85 -4.00 17.44
C SER A 240 8.29 -2.73 18.17
N ARG A 241 9.59 -2.39 18.11
CA ARG A 241 10.13 -1.17 18.70
C ARG A 241 9.51 0.09 18.08
N LEU A 242 9.41 0.14 16.75
CA LEU A 242 8.79 1.26 16.04
C LEU A 242 7.34 1.47 16.48
N GLY A 243 6.55 0.40 16.48
CA GLY A 243 5.14 0.48 16.86
C GLY A 243 4.94 0.85 18.33
N ASN A 244 5.78 0.31 19.22
CA ASN A 244 5.73 0.65 20.65
C ASN A 244 6.06 2.14 20.91
N GLU A 245 7.11 2.66 20.29
CA GLU A 245 7.52 4.07 20.44
C GLU A 245 6.48 5.05 19.90
N LEU A 246 5.81 4.68 18.80
CA LEU A 246 4.76 5.49 18.20
C LEU A 246 3.37 5.24 18.81
N GLN A 247 3.24 4.32 19.77
CA GLN A 247 1.95 3.84 20.29
C GLN A 247 1.00 3.50 19.14
N TRP A 248 1.55 2.85 18.09
CA TRP A 248 0.85 2.59 16.84
C TRP A 248 -0.40 1.74 17.08
N HIS A 249 -1.50 2.10 16.43
CA HIS A 249 -2.74 1.35 16.45
C HIS A 249 -3.22 1.09 15.04
N GLY A 250 -3.46 -0.19 14.68
CA GLY A 250 -3.83 -0.58 13.34
C GLY A 250 -2.69 -1.19 12.53
N ALA A 251 -2.85 -1.22 11.22
CA ALA A 251 -1.88 -1.86 10.32
C ALA A 251 -0.70 -0.94 9.98
N LEU A 252 0.48 -1.55 9.81
CA LEU A 252 1.69 -0.90 9.33
C LEU A 252 2.49 -1.91 8.49
N SER A 253 2.83 -1.52 7.28
CA SER A 253 3.69 -2.30 6.38
C SER A 253 4.97 -1.53 6.09
N LEU A 254 6.11 -2.24 6.07
CA LEU A 254 7.42 -1.64 5.83
C LEU A 254 8.15 -2.41 4.74
N ASP A 255 8.82 -1.68 3.85
CA ASP A 255 9.71 -2.24 2.84
C ASP A 255 11.15 -2.13 3.31
N TYR A 256 11.94 -3.18 3.13
CA TYR A 256 13.35 -3.19 3.48
C TYR A 256 14.19 -3.99 2.49
N ILE A 257 15.46 -3.65 2.41
CA ILE A 257 16.47 -4.44 1.69
C ILE A 257 17.22 -5.28 2.72
N LEU A 258 17.13 -6.60 2.60
CA LEU A 258 17.92 -7.50 3.43
C LEU A 258 19.34 -7.60 2.83
N GLN A 259 20.33 -7.12 3.54
CA GLN A 259 21.73 -7.29 3.16
C GLN A 259 22.13 -8.76 3.29
N GLU A 260 22.58 -9.38 2.21
CA GLU A 260 22.88 -10.82 2.19
C GLU A 260 24.10 -11.19 3.05
N GLU A 261 25.08 -10.29 3.13
CA GLU A 261 26.35 -10.53 3.83
C GLU A 261 26.19 -10.62 5.36
N ASN A 262 25.38 -9.76 5.94
CA ASN A 262 25.24 -9.62 7.41
C ASN A 262 23.81 -9.80 7.92
N GLN A 263 22.86 -10.06 7.03
CA GLN A 263 21.41 -10.23 7.32
C GLN A 263 20.78 -9.03 8.05
N VAL A 264 21.33 -7.83 7.84
CA VAL A 264 20.77 -6.57 8.39
C VAL A 264 19.67 -6.08 7.47
N PRO A 265 18.45 -5.84 7.97
CA PRO A 265 17.37 -5.21 7.22
C PRO A 265 17.62 -3.69 7.15
N ILE A 266 17.62 -3.14 5.96
CA ILE A 266 17.77 -1.71 5.69
C ILE A 266 16.41 -1.18 5.26
N PHE A 267 15.68 -0.51 6.15
CA PHE A 267 14.31 -0.03 5.90
C PHE A 267 14.31 1.16 4.94
N ILE A 268 13.49 1.07 3.89
CA ILE A 268 13.49 2.03 2.78
C ILE A 268 12.17 2.74 2.56
N ASP A 269 11.06 2.17 3.03
CA ASP A 269 9.72 2.74 2.89
C ASP A 269 8.76 2.22 3.95
N ALA A 270 7.67 2.97 4.17
CA ALA A 270 6.57 2.59 5.05
C ALA A 270 5.22 2.91 4.42
N ASN A 271 4.27 2.02 4.67
CA ASN A 271 2.88 2.16 4.31
C ASN A 271 2.05 2.01 5.60
N PRO A 272 1.45 3.09 6.13
CA PRO A 272 0.67 3.05 7.37
C PRO A 272 -0.71 2.42 7.17
N ARG A 273 -0.74 1.23 6.61
CA ARG A 273 -1.92 0.45 6.22
C ARG A 273 -1.55 -1.00 5.95
N LEU A 274 -2.57 -1.84 5.76
CA LEU A 274 -2.37 -3.20 5.28
C LEU A 274 -2.13 -3.20 3.77
N VAL A 275 -1.11 -3.95 3.32
CA VAL A 275 -0.74 -4.07 1.92
C VAL A 275 -0.83 -5.53 1.48
N GLU A 276 -1.72 -5.85 0.54
CA GLU A 276 -1.81 -7.16 -0.12
C GLU A 276 -1.70 -8.37 0.84
N PRO A 277 -2.73 -8.63 1.70
CA PRO A 277 -2.62 -9.54 2.84
C PRO A 277 -2.72 -11.03 2.50
N MET A 278 -2.95 -11.44 1.26
CA MET A 278 -3.27 -12.85 0.95
C MET A 278 -2.09 -13.81 1.10
N ASN A 279 -0.83 -13.35 0.92
CA ASN A 279 0.33 -14.19 1.24
C ASN A 279 0.36 -14.55 2.74
N ALA A 280 0.03 -13.58 3.61
CA ALA A 280 -0.11 -13.81 5.04
C ALA A 280 -1.23 -14.81 5.37
N VAL A 281 -2.41 -14.67 4.73
CA VAL A 281 -3.53 -15.62 4.89
C VAL A 281 -3.11 -17.05 4.55
N PHE A 282 -2.44 -17.22 3.42
CA PHE A 282 -1.96 -18.54 3.00
C PHE A 282 -0.84 -19.10 3.90
N SER A 283 -0.13 -18.22 4.60
CA SER A 283 0.87 -18.59 5.62
C SER A 283 0.26 -18.83 7.01
N GLY A 284 -1.06 -18.72 7.15
CA GLY A 284 -1.79 -19.01 8.38
C GLY A 284 -2.07 -17.80 9.28
N VAL A 285 -1.81 -16.56 8.82
CA VAL A 285 -2.07 -15.33 9.57
C VAL A 285 -3.01 -14.43 8.78
N ASN A 286 -4.28 -14.37 9.16
CA ASN A 286 -5.24 -13.45 8.53
C ASN A 286 -5.14 -12.05 9.16
N LEU A 287 -4.21 -11.23 8.65
CA LEU A 287 -3.99 -9.87 9.14
C LEU A 287 -5.23 -8.98 9.01
N ALA A 288 -6.08 -9.21 8.00
CA ALA A 288 -7.30 -8.42 7.81
C ALA A 288 -8.34 -8.73 8.90
N ASP A 289 -8.55 -9.99 9.25
CA ASP A 289 -9.42 -10.39 10.35
C ASP A 289 -8.91 -9.89 11.69
N ILE A 290 -7.60 -10.02 11.93
CA ILE A 290 -6.97 -9.49 13.15
C ILE A 290 -7.17 -7.98 13.25
N LEU A 291 -7.05 -7.24 12.16
CA LEU A 291 -7.28 -5.80 12.12
C LEU A 291 -8.74 -5.44 12.45
N VAL A 292 -9.72 -6.22 11.98
CA VAL A 292 -11.14 -6.06 12.36
C VAL A 292 -11.31 -6.26 13.86
N ARG A 293 -10.77 -7.32 14.44
CA ARG A 293 -10.85 -7.61 15.88
C ARG A 293 -10.19 -6.51 16.73
N VAL A 294 -9.05 -5.99 16.30
CA VAL A 294 -8.41 -4.82 16.93
C VAL A 294 -9.31 -3.58 16.83
N SER A 295 -9.99 -3.38 15.68
CA SER A 295 -10.91 -2.26 15.47
C SER A 295 -12.12 -2.30 16.40
N THR A 296 -12.62 -3.49 16.72
CA THR A 296 -13.75 -3.70 17.65
C THR A 296 -13.34 -3.75 19.13
N GLY A 297 -12.04 -3.67 19.41
CA GLY A 297 -11.51 -3.72 20.78
C GLY A 297 -11.48 -5.13 21.37
N GLU A 298 -11.59 -6.16 20.53
CA GLU A 298 -11.44 -7.53 20.99
C GLU A 298 -10.01 -7.82 21.43
N ALA A 299 -9.87 -8.63 22.47
CA ALA A 299 -8.56 -9.12 22.91
C ALA A 299 -7.96 -10.07 21.86
N VAL A 300 -6.84 -9.68 21.25
CA VAL A 300 -6.12 -10.49 20.29
C VAL A 300 -4.87 -11.07 20.91
N THR A 301 -4.73 -12.40 20.85
CA THR A 301 -3.46 -13.08 21.14
C THR A 301 -2.50 -12.87 19.98
N THR A 302 -1.21 -12.77 20.27
CA THR A 302 -0.21 -12.59 19.21
C THR A 302 -0.27 -13.76 18.22
N ALA A 303 -0.46 -13.41 16.95
CA ALA A 303 -0.51 -14.37 15.84
C ALA A 303 0.83 -14.34 15.08
N GLU A 304 1.39 -15.51 14.89
CA GLU A 304 2.66 -15.69 14.18
C GLU A 304 2.45 -16.61 12.97
N PRO A 305 3.19 -16.41 11.86
CA PRO A 305 3.17 -17.31 10.72
C PRO A 305 3.53 -18.75 11.15
N SER A 306 3.02 -19.71 10.40
CA SER A 306 3.28 -21.14 10.66
C SER A 306 4.76 -21.56 10.49
N GLY A 307 5.63 -20.66 10.07
CA GLY A 307 7.03 -20.92 9.73
C GLY A 307 7.23 -21.70 8.42
N ARG A 308 6.15 -22.04 7.72
CA ARG A 308 6.22 -22.66 6.40
C ARG A 308 6.43 -21.62 5.32
N GLU A 309 7.35 -21.89 4.40
CA GLU A 309 7.48 -21.09 3.19
C GLU A 309 6.26 -21.29 2.28
N VAL A 310 5.58 -20.21 1.96
CA VAL A 310 4.42 -20.20 1.07
C VAL A 310 4.71 -19.29 -0.10
N GLN A 311 4.74 -19.89 -1.29
CA GLN A 311 4.84 -19.12 -2.53
C GLN A 311 3.45 -18.74 -3.02
N THR A 312 3.34 -17.51 -3.50
CA THR A 312 2.11 -16.95 -4.08
C THR A 312 2.42 -16.20 -5.36
N HIS A 313 1.39 -15.95 -6.16
CA HIS A 313 1.51 -15.19 -7.40
C HIS A 313 0.25 -14.38 -7.69
N MET A 314 0.37 -13.39 -8.56
CA MET A 314 -0.71 -12.56 -9.08
C MET A 314 -0.73 -12.63 -10.61
N LEU A 315 -1.58 -13.48 -11.18
CA LEU A 315 -1.70 -13.65 -12.64
C LEU A 315 -2.02 -12.35 -13.35
N LEU A 316 -2.92 -11.55 -12.79
CA LEU A 316 -3.28 -10.25 -13.38
C LEU A 316 -2.07 -9.34 -13.55
N MET A 317 -1.22 -9.25 -12.52
CA MET A 317 -0.01 -8.43 -12.55
C MET A 317 1.02 -8.96 -13.55
N ALA A 318 1.16 -10.27 -13.66
CA ALA A 318 2.02 -10.90 -14.66
C ALA A 318 1.55 -10.59 -16.09
N LEU A 319 0.24 -10.67 -16.38
CA LEU A 319 -0.33 -10.35 -17.68
C LEU A 319 -0.14 -8.87 -18.05
N LEU A 320 -0.40 -7.96 -17.12
CA LEU A 320 -0.19 -6.52 -17.32
C LEU A 320 1.29 -6.21 -17.57
N SER A 321 2.21 -6.81 -16.81
CA SER A 321 3.64 -6.63 -16.98
C SER A 321 4.15 -7.15 -18.33
N LYS A 322 3.70 -8.33 -18.77
CA LYS A 322 4.03 -8.89 -20.10
C LYS A 322 3.52 -8.00 -21.23
N ALA A 323 2.29 -7.55 -21.12
CA ALA A 323 1.69 -6.66 -22.13
C ALA A 323 2.41 -5.31 -22.21
N ALA A 324 2.77 -4.72 -21.05
CA ALA A 324 3.48 -3.44 -20.99
C ALA A 324 4.90 -3.52 -21.57
N SER A 325 5.63 -4.63 -21.30
CA SER A 325 7.05 -4.75 -21.69
C SER A 325 7.25 -4.93 -23.21
N ARG A 326 6.37 -5.66 -23.89
CA ARG A 326 6.57 -6.04 -25.29
C ARG A 326 5.39 -5.70 -26.21
N ALA A 327 4.25 -5.33 -25.67
CA ALA A 327 3.01 -5.03 -26.39
C ALA A 327 2.59 -6.11 -27.42
N ARG A 328 2.84 -7.40 -27.11
CA ARG A 328 2.53 -8.54 -27.98
C ARG A 328 1.40 -9.38 -27.39
N ARG A 329 0.39 -9.67 -28.19
CA ARG A 329 -0.73 -10.57 -27.81
C ARG A 329 -0.25 -11.98 -27.46
N LEU A 330 0.77 -12.46 -28.18
CA LEU A 330 1.32 -13.80 -28.00
C LEU A 330 1.92 -13.96 -26.58
N ASP A 331 2.59 -12.93 -26.04
CA ASP A 331 3.17 -12.98 -24.72
C ASP A 331 2.08 -13.09 -23.63
N VAL A 332 0.93 -12.42 -23.82
CA VAL A 332 -0.25 -12.55 -22.96
C VAL A 332 -0.84 -13.97 -23.02
N ILE A 333 -0.97 -14.53 -24.21
CA ILE A 333 -1.50 -15.89 -24.41
C ILE A 333 -0.56 -16.93 -23.77
N VAL A 334 0.73 -16.82 -24.00
CA VAL A 334 1.74 -17.74 -23.43
C VAL A 334 1.74 -17.68 -21.91
N GLU A 335 1.63 -16.48 -21.32
CA GLU A 335 1.59 -16.34 -19.86
C GLU A 335 0.30 -16.96 -19.28
N LEU A 336 -0.84 -16.75 -19.94
CA LEU A 336 -2.11 -17.37 -19.55
C LEU A 336 -2.02 -18.90 -19.62
N MET A 337 -1.43 -19.44 -20.69
CA MET A 337 -1.23 -20.90 -20.83
C MET A 337 -0.32 -21.47 -19.74
N ARG A 338 0.75 -20.75 -19.36
CA ARG A 338 1.64 -21.15 -18.24
C ARG A 338 0.88 -21.21 -16.92
N ALA A 339 0.06 -20.21 -16.64
CA ALA A 339 -0.78 -20.19 -15.46
C ALA A 339 -1.78 -21.35 -15.43
N MET A 340 -2.44 -21.62 -16.57
CA MET A 340 -3.39 -22.75 -16.70
C MET A 340 -2.69 -24.11 -16.55
N ALA A 341 -1.47 -24.25 -17.07
CA ALA A 341 -0.67 -25.46 -16.99
C ALA A 341 0.05 -25.63 -15.63
N GLY A 342 0.00 -24.62 -14.75
CA GLY A 342 0.70 -24.64 -13.46
C GLY A 342 2.22 -24.76 -13.62
N THR A 343 2.83 -24.00 -14.54
CA THR A 343 4.27 -24.06 -14.82
C THR A 343 4.99 -22.75 -14.48
N GLY A 344 6.30 -22.82 -14.19
CA GLY A 344 7.11 -21.67 -13.83
C GLY A 344 6.67 -21.07 -12.50
N LEU A 345 6.36 -19.79 -12.45
CA LEU A 345 5.91 -19.08 -11.22
C LEU A 345 4.60 -19.63 -10.63
N TYR A 346 3.84 -20.39 -11.43
CA TYR A 346 2.52 -20.94 -11.05
C TYR A 346 2.58 -22.39 -10.55
N ALA A 347 3.77 -23.05 -10.60
CA ALA A 347 3.89 -24.48 -10.29
C ALA A 347 3.52 -24.80 -8.82
N ASP A 348 4.06 -24.03 -7.89
CA ASP A 348 3.90 -24.26 -6.44
C ASP A 348 3.20 -23.08 -5.73
N GLY A 349 2.82 -22.05 -6.49
CA GLY A 349 2.25 -20.81 -5.96
C GLY A 349 0.72 -20.83 -5.92
N ARG A 350 0.14 -20.09 -4.97
CA ARG A 350 -1.29 -19.81 -4.88
C ARG A 350 -1.61 -18.44 -5.44
N GLU A 351 -2.72 -18.34 -6.17
CA GLU A 351 -3.20 -17.05 -6.67
C GLU A 351 -3.75 -16.18 -5.52
N GLU A 352 -3.18 -14.97 -5.37
CA GLU A 352 -3.55 -14.04 -4.29
C GLU A 352 -4.71 -13.13 -4.66
N LEU A 353 -4.59 -12.48 -5.81
CA LEU A 353 -5.43 -11.34 -6.18
C LEU A 353 -6.80 -11.75 -6.67
N LEU A 354 -6.83 -12.73 -7.56
CA LEU A 354 -8.06 -13.22 -8.19
C LEU A 354 -8.21 -14.74 -8.01
N PRO A 355 -8.36 -15.21 -6.76
CA PRO A 355 -8.37 -16.65 -6.44
C PRO A 355 -9.71 -17.30 -6.84
N VAL A 356 -9.90 -17.58 -8.12
CA VAL A 356 -11.15 -18.11 -8.73
C VAL A 356 -11.69 -19.34 -8.00
N ARG A 357 -10.82 -20.18 -7.42
CA ARG A 357 -11.24 -21.38 -6.64
C ARG A 357 -11.90 -21.01 -5.31
N ILE A 358 -11.56 -19.86 -4.74
CA ILE A 358 -12.13 -19.37 -3.47
C ILE A 358 -13.31 -18.43 -3.78
N ASP A 359 -13.16 -17.61 -4.80
CA ASP A 359 -14.09 -16.57 -5.19
C ASP A 359 -14.24 -16.57 -6.72
N PHE A 360 -15.25 -17.28 -7.20
CA PHE A 360 -15.44 -17.49 -8.65
C PHE A 360 -15.76 -16.19 -9.39
N GLU A 361 -16.30 -15.17 -8.73
CA GLU A 361 -16.57 -13.87 -9.33
C GLU A 361 -15.30 -13.13 -9.75
N SER A 362 -14.14 -13.52 -9.20
CA SER A 362 -12.81 -13.07 -9.66
C SER A 362 -12.56 -13.32 -11.14
N LEU A 363 -13.33 -14.24 -11.75
CA LEU A 363 -13.23 -14.52 -13.18
C LEU A 363 -13.65 -13.32 -14.03
N PHE A 364 -14.60 -12.49 -13.57
CA PHE A 364 -15.08 -11.35 -14.32
C PHE A 364 -14.00 -10.28 -14.59
N PRO A 365 -13.30 -9.74 -13.57
CA PRO A 365 -12.22 -8.79 -13.82
C PRO A 365 -11.05 -9.42 -14.58
N LEU A 366 -10.73 -10.69 -14.34
CA LEU A 366 -9.71 -11.40 -15.10
C LEU A 366 -10.07 -11.46 -16.59
N ALA A 367 -11.29 -11.92 -16.92
CA ALA A 367 -11.76 -12.00 -18.31
C ALA A 367 -11.80 -10.63 -18.98
N TYR A 368 -12.24 -9.58 -18.27
CA TYR A 368 -12.24 -8.21 -18.77
C TYR A 368 -10.82 -7.75 -19.15
N VAL A 369 -9.85 -7.90 -18.23
CA VAL A 369 -8.47 -7.47 -18.50
C VAL A 369 -7.82 -8.30 -19.59
N VAL A 370 -7.99 -9.63 -19.59
CA VAL A 370 -7.48 -10.51 -20.66
C VAL A 370 -8.02 -10.07 -22.01
N THR A 371 -9.33 -9.84 -22.11
CA THR A 371 -9.96 -9.37 -23.36
C THR A 371 -9.38 -8.03 -23.82
N ARG A 372 -9.24 -7.07 -22.91
CA ARG A 372 -8.65 -5.76 -23.21
C ARG A 372 -7.21 -5.89 -23.70
N LEU A 373 -6.39 -6.74 -23.08
CA LEU A 373 -4.99 -6.97 -23.46
C LEU A 373 -4.87 -7.71 -24.78
N LEU A 374 -5.77 -8.65 -25.10
CA LEU A 374 -5.79 -9.36 -26.39
C LEU A 374 -6.26 -8.44 -27.53
N LEU A 375 -7.18 -7.51 -27.28
CA LEU A 375 -7.59 -6.51 -28.25
C LEU A 375 -6.49 -5.46 -28.46
N ASN A 376 -5.94 -4.92 -27.38
CA ASN A 376 -4.90 -3.89 -27.39
C ASN A 376 -3.92 -4.05 -26.23
N PRO A 377 -2.77 -4.74 -26.40
CA PRO A 377 -1.78 -4.91 -25.35
C PRO A 377 -1.23 -3.59 -24.77
N LYS A 378 -1.20 -2.52 -25.57
CA LYS A 378 -0.74 -1.18 -25.12
C LYS A 378 -1.65 -0.57 -24.05
N SER A 379 -2.87 -1.10 -23.86
CA SER A 379 -3.77 -0.64 -22.81
C SER A 379 -3.31 -0.99 -21.38
N ALA A 380 -2.30 -1.86 -21.22
CA ALA A 380 -1.81 -2.31 -19.90
C ALA A 380 -1.43 -1.14 -18.97
N THR A 381 -0.64 -0.19 -19.48
CA THR A 381 -0.22 0.98 -18.69
C THR A 381 -1.41 1.87 -18.30
N ALA A 382 -2.34 2.10 -19.23
CA ALA A 382 -3.54 2.90 -18.98
C ALA A 382 -4.46 2.25 -17.92
N LEU A 383 -4.60 0.91 -17.95
CA LEU A 383 -5.36 0.16 -16.95
C LEU A 383 -4.74 0.31 -15.55
N SER A 384 -3.41 0.19 -15.44
CA SER A 384 -2.69 0.37 -14.16
C SER A 384 -2.81 1.79 -13.62
N VAL A 385 -2.54 2.81 -14.43
CA VAL A 385 -2.61 4.22 -14.00
C VAL A 385 -4.03 4.64 -13.63
N GLY A 386 -5.02 4.22 -14.41
CA GLY A 386 -6.43 4.52 -14.12
C GLY A 386 -6.89 4.02 -12.76
N THR A 387 -6.41 2.85 -12.36
CA THR A 387 -6.71 2.25 -11.06
C THR A 387 -6.09 3.06 -9.92
N ILE A 388 -4.82 3.45 -10.04
CA ILE A 388 -4.11 4.23 -9.00
C ILE A 388 -4.81 5.57 -8.73
N ASN A 389 -5.27 6.26 -9.76
CA ASN A 389 -5.94 7.55 -9.62
C ASN A 389 -7.26 7.50 -8.82
N SER A 390 -7.84 6.33 -8.63
CA SER A 390 -9.08 6.16 -7.86
C SER A 390 -8.86 6.28 -6.35
N TYR A 391 -7.68 5.91 -5.84
CA TYR A 391 -7.40 5.83 -4.41
C TYR A 391 -6.18 6.64 -3.94
N ALA A 392 -5.32 7.11 -4.86
CA ALA A 392 -4.13 7.87 -4.51
C ALA A 392 -4.47 9.27 -4.00
N LEU A 393 -3.71 9.76 -3.02
CA LEU A 393 -3.72 11.14 -2.61
C LEU A 393 -2.83 11.98 -3.53
N SER A 394 -3.36 13.12 -3.98
CA SER A 394 -2.51 14.16 -4.56
C SER A 394 -1.78 14.93 -3.45
N PRO A 395 -0.60 15.54 -3.73
CA PRO A 395 0.06 16.40 -2.74
C PRO A 395 -0.83 17.54 -2.22
N GLY A 396 -1.74 18.05 -3.05
CA GLY A 396 -2.75 19.05 -2.65
C GLY A 396 -3.77 18.49 -1.66
N ALA A 397 -4.34 17.32 -1.95
CA ALA A 397 -5.28 16.65 -1.06
C ALA A 397 -4.62 16.26 0.28
N ALA A 398 -3.37 15.83 0.26
CA ALA A 398 -2.64 15.51 1.49
C ALA A 398 -2.43 16.75 2.38
N ARG A 399 -2.10 17.91 1.80
CA ARG A 399 -2.03 19.18 2.53
C ARG A 399 -3.40 19.60 3.06
N GLU A 400 -4.43 19.52 2.23
CA GLU A 400 -5.79 19.84 2.67
C GLU A 400 -6.21 18.99 3.88
N ILE A 401 -5.94 17.68 3.85
CA ILE A 401 -6.21 16.79 4.98
C ILE A 401 -5.39 17.19 6.22
N ALA A 402 -4.12 17.52 6.06
CA ALA A 402 -3.28 17.95 7.18
C ALA A 402 -3.80 19.24 7.84
N ASP A 403 -4.38 20.13 7.04
CA ASP A 403 -4.94 21.42 7.48
C ASP A 403 -6.39 21.32 8.01
N LEU A 404 -7.11 20.20 7.79
CA LEU A 404 -8.41 19.95 8.41
C LEU A 404 -8.27 20.05 9.94
N GLY A 405 -9.16 20.76 10.58
CA GLY A 405 -9.18 20.95 12.05
C GLY A 405 -8.30 22.09 12.57
N SER A 406 -7.41 22.69 11.76
CA SER A 406 -6.76 23.96 12.15
C SER A 406 -7.69 25.16 11.95
N THR A 407 -8.72 25.05 11.12
CA THR A 407 -9.71 26.09 10.82
C THR A 407 -10.86 26.16 11.83
N ASP A 408 -11.10 25.14 12.63
CA ASP A 408 -12.19 25.16 13.63
C ASP A 408 -11.79 25.84 14.96
N LEU A 409 -10.51 25.99 15.23
CA LEU A 409 -10.03 26.72 16.42
C LEU A 409 -10.12 28.25 16.28
N GLY A 410 -10.41 28.77 15.10
CA GLY A 410 -10.51 30.20 14.80
C GLY A 410 -11.95 30.77 14.70
N ARG A 411 -13.00 29.95 14.87
CA ARG A 411 -14.41 30.36 14.74
C ARG A 411 -15.18 30.40 16.07
N THR A 412 -14.51 30.19 17.20
CA THR A 412 -15.11 30.37 18.53
C THR A 412 -14.38 31.50 19.25
N THR A 413 -14.56 32.72 18.78
CA THR A 413 -14.40 33.98 19.57
C THR A 413 -15.53 34.92 19.21
#